data_1664d2c412f6637e474d942e3751762a
#
_entry.id   1664d2c412f6637e474d942e3751762a
#
_cell.length_a   1.000
_cell.length_b   1.000
_cell.length_c   1.000
_cell.angle_alpha   90.00
_cell.angle_beta   90.00
_cell.angle_gamma   90.00
#
_symmetry.space_group_name_H-M   'P 1'
#
loop_
_entity.id
_entity.type
_entity.pdbx_description
1 polymer ?
#
loop_
_entity_poly.entity_id
_entity_poly.type
_entity_poly.pdbx_seq_one_letter_code
_entity_poly.pdbx_strand_id
1 'polypeptide(L)'
;KSSNAFLSIVRLKLNEHYRLLLEANKSITPEVIKNAYLGIRERGKTVLEVFRYHNTQVSSLLDKDFSKGTYERYCTALKHTEDFIQWKYKVTDLEIRFVTYEFITEFEYYLKTVRKCGHNTAIKYITNFKKIIRICIGNGWLERDPFINYKIQLREVEREFLTEQELQVIAGKAFSIPRMEMVRDVFLFCCFTGLAYADVKKLTKEHIVL
;
A
#
# COMPACT_ATOMS: atom_id res chain seq x y z
N LYS A 1 8.47 56.33 18.86
CA LYS A 1 8.31 55.52 20.11
C LYS A 1 7.47 54.27 19.89
N SER A 2 6.42 54.29 19.05
CA SER A 2 5.51 53.17 18.79
C SER A 2 6.19 52.00 18.02
N SER A 3 7.05 52.27 17.04
CA SER A 3 7.78 51.24 16.26
C SER A 3 8.72 50.40 17.12
N ASN A 4 9.42 50.97 18.08
CA ASN A 4 10.35 50.24 18.94
C ASN A 4 9.61 49.30 19.91
N ALA A 5 8.46 49.74 20.41
CA ALA A 5 7.60 48.87 21.24
C ALA A 5 7.09 47.67 20.46
N PHE A 6 6.66 47.85 19.22
CA PHE A 6 6.24 46.76 18.34
C PHE A 6 7.38 45.79 18.06
N LEU A 7 8.56 46.25 17.73
CA LEU A 7 9.75 45.41 17.49
C LEU A 7 10.12 44.59 18.73
N SER A 8 10.00 45.17 19.92
CA SER A 8 10.25 44.47 21.19
C SER A 8 9.24 43.33 21.42
N ILE A 9 7.97 43.52 21.07
CA ILE A 9 6.94 42.50 21.21
C ILE A 9 7.20 41.35 20.19
N VAL A 10 7.55 41.68 18.95
CA VAL A 10 7.90 40.67 17.93
C VAL A 10 9.09 39.83 18.39
N ARG A 11 10.14 40.50 18.92
CA ARG A 11 11.33 39.81 19.45
C ARG A 11 11.01 38.86 20.61
N LEU A 12 10.17 39.29 21.55
CA LEU A 12 9.72 38.44 22.65
C LEU A 12 8.99 37.19 22.14
N LYS A 13 8.03 37.34 21.23
CA LYS A 13 7.30 36.21 20.65
C LYS A 13 8.19 35.26 19.86
N LEU A 14 9.14 35.77 19.08
CA LEU A 14 10.11 34.92 18.38
C LEU A 14 10.99 34.13 19.34
N ASN A 15 11.45 34.74 20.43
CA ASN A 15 12.22 34.06 21.48
C ASN A 15 11.39 32.97 22.19
N GLU A 16 10.13 33.23 22.44
CA GLU A 16 9.21 32.22 23.02
C GLU A 16 9.05 31.02 22.10
N HIS A 17 8.78 31.23 20.82
CA HIS A 17 8.70 30.13 19.83
C HIS A 17 10.04 29.40 19.69
N TYR A 18 11.17 30.10 19.74
CA TYR A 18 12.50 29.47 19.72
C TYR A 18 12.69 28.54 20.91
N ARG A 19 12.31 28.95 22.13
CA ARG A 19 12.37 28.09 23.34
C ARG A 19 11.47 26.86 23.22
N LEU A 20 10.23 27.02 22.76
CA LEU A 20 9.31 25.91 22.56
C LEU A 20 9.83 24.88 21.54
N LEU A 21 10.49 25.34 20.48
CA LEU A 21 11.11 24.47 19.48
C LEU A 21 12.32 23.72 20.06
N LEU A 22 13.12 24.36 20.91
CA LEU A 22 14.23 23.74 21.64
C LEU A 22 13.73 22.65 22.59
N GLU A 23 12.73 22.93 23.40
CA GLU A 23 12.10 21.98 24.34
C GLU A 23 11.48 20.78 23.59
N ALA A 24 10.93 21.00 22.39
CA ALA A 24 10.39 19.97 21.52
C ALA A 24 11.44 19.19 20.71
N ASN A 25 12.73 19.48 20.91
CA ASN A 25 13.86 18.85 20.22
C ASN A 25 13.74 18.88 18.66
N LYS A 26 13.14 19.97 18.13
CA LYS A 26 12.98 20.17 16.69
C LYS A 26 14.18 20.90 16.10
N SER A 27 14.45 20.63 14.81
CA SER A 27 15.48 21.38 14.08
C SER A 27 15.08 22.86 14.00
N ILE A 28 15.99 23.77 14.40
CA ILE A 28 15.73 25.20 14.42
C ILE A 28 16.35 25.84 13.21
N THR A 29 15.47 26.29 12.29
CA THR A 29 15.84 27.10 11.15
C THR A 29 15.06 28.42 11.20
N PRO A 30 15.55 29.51 10.56
CA PRO A 30 14.81 30.78 10.50
C PRO A 30 13.39 30.61 9.95
N GLU A 31 13.20 29.66 9.02
CA GLU A 31 11.91 29.38 8.40
C GLU A 31 10.95 28.68 9.36
N VAL A 32 11.44 27.74 10.17
CA VAL A 32 10.64 27.06 11.23
C VAL A 32 10.17 28.07 12.28
N ILE A 33 11.05 28.97 12.72
CA ILE A 33 10.69 30.02 13.69
C ILE A 33 9.67 30.98 13.08
N LYS A 34 9.87 31.41 11.84
CA LYS A 34 8.93 32.27 11.09
C LYS A 34 7.55 31.61 11.00
N ASN A 35 7.50 30.34 10.62
CA ASN A 35 6.25 29.62 10.49
C ASN A 35 5.54 29.47 11.84
N ALA A 36 6.28 29.15 12.91
CA ALA A 36 5.74 29.09 14.27
C ALA A 36 5.16 30.44 14.70
N TYR A 37 5.88 31.55 14.46
CA TYR A 37 5.42 32.90 14.78
C TYR A 37 4.15 33.30 14.01
N LEU A 38 4.07 32.94 12.72
CA LEU A 38 2.92 33.22 11.86
C LEU A 38 1.76 32.23 12.09
N GLY A 39 1.90 31.23 12.98
CA GLY A 39 0.91 30.17 13.17
C GLY A 39 0.78 29.24 11.95
N ILE A 40 1.73 29.32 11.03
CA ILE A 40 1.78 28.45 9.86
C ILE A 40 2.27 27.08 10.37
N ARG A 41 1.36 26.14 10.48
CA ARG A 41 1.74 24.77 10.80
C ARG A 41 2.55 24.20 9.62
N GLU A 42 3.70 23.60 9.91
CA GLU A 42 4.40 22.80 8.92
C GLU A 42 3.39 21.82 8.31
N ARG A 43 3.29 21.85 7.00
CA ARG A 43 2.41 20.92 6.26
C ARG A 43 2.96 19.53 6.49
N GLY A 44 2.24 18.75 7.28
CA GLY A 44 2.60 17.36 7.54
C GLY A 44 2.61 16.56 6.24
N LYS A 45 3.39 15.48 6.22
CA LYS A 45 3.33 14.51 5.12
C LYS A 45 1.90 14.01 4.94
N THR A 46 1.48 13.84 3.68
CA THR A 46 0.16 13.34 3.36
C THR A 46 0.20 11.85 2.96
N VAL A 47 -0.92 11.17 3.10
CA VAL A 47 -1.05 9.73 2.85
C VAL A 47 -0.68 9.38 1.42
N LEU A 48 -1.25 10.09 0.45
CA LEU A 48 -1.03 9.79 -0.96
C LEU A 48 0.36 10.20 -1.43
N GLU A 49 0.93 11.28 -0.87
CA GLU A 49 2.32 11.68 -1.14
C GLU A 49 3.29 10.54 -0.79
N VAL A 50 3.19 9.98 0.42
CA VAL A 50 4.07 8.90 0.86
C VAL A 50 3.82 7.63 0.06
N PHE A 51 2.57 7.32 -0.24
CA PHE A 51 2.23 6.14 -1.03
C PHE A 51 2.78 6.26 -2.46
N ARG A 52 2.64 7.40 -3.11
CA ARG A 52 3.20 7.65 -4.45
C ARG A 52 4.73 7.57 -4.43
N TYR A 53 5.37 8.16 -3.43
CA TYR A 53 6.82 8.07 -3.26
C TYR A 53 7.28 6.60 -3.14
N HIS A 54 6.63 5.80 -2.28
CA HIS A 54 6.90 4.36 -2.17
C HIS A 54 6.74 3.65 -3.52
N ASN A 55 5.66 3.91 -4.26
CA ASN A 55 5.40 3.26 -5.54
C ASN A 55 6.45 3.66 -6.60
N THR A 56 6.95 4.89 -6.56
CA THR A 56 8.06 5.34 -7.42
C THR A 56 9.34 4.54 -7.10
N GLN A 57 9.66 4.35 -5.81
CA GLN A 57 10.81 3.51 -5.43
C GLN A 57 10.64 2.06 -5.90
N VAL A 58 9.45 1.46 -5.71
CA VAL A 58 9.16 0.10 -6.20
C VAL A 58 9.31 0.02 -7.72
N SER A 59 8.82 1.03 -8.46
CA SER A 59 8.94 1.05 -9.93
C SER A 59 10.38 1.11 -10.43
N SER A 60 11.27 1.79 -9.70
CA SER A 60 12.70 1.85 -10.05
C SER A 60 13.47 0.54 -9.78
N LEU A 61 12.87 -0.36 -9.01
CA LEU A 61 13.46 -1.67 -8.65
C LEU A 61 12.72 -2.84 -9.33
N LEU A 62 11.95 -2.56 -10.39
CA LEU A 62 11.33 -3.61 -11.20
C LEU A 62 12.39 -4.53 -11.82
N ASP A 63 12.04 -5.80 -11.89
CA ASP A 63 12.90 -6.88 -12.40
C ASP A 63 14.20 -7.13 -11.61
N LYS A 64 14.40 -6.38 -10.50
CA LYS A 64 15.45 -6.63 -9.50
C LYS A 64 14.83 -7.21 -8.24
N ASP A 65 14.19 -6.36 -7.43
CA ASP A 65 13.61 -6.74 -6.13
C ASP A 65 12.10 -6.94 -6.20
N PHE A 66 11.44 -6.37 -7.22
CA PHE A 66 9.99 -6.41 -7.35
C PHE A 66 9.54 -6.90 -8.73
N SER A 67 8.56 -7.78 -8.74
CA SER A 67 7.86 -8.15 -9.97
C SER A 67 6.85 -7.06 -10.38
N LYS A 68 6.58 -6.98 -11.68
CA LYS A 68 5.55 -6.09 -12.26
C LYS A 68 4.19 -6.27 -11.56
N GLY A 69 3.78 -7.53 -11.28
CA GLY A 69 2.52 -7.81 -10.59
C GLY A 69 2.48 -7.28 -9.15
N THR A 70 3.63 -7.17 -8.46
CA THR A 70 3.71 -6.56 -7.14
C THR A 70 3.50 -5.05 -7.23
N TYR A 71 4.14 -4.39 -8.18
CA TYR A 71 3.95 -2.96 -8.44
C TYR A 71 2.50 -2.62 -8.77
N GLU A 72 1.85 -3.38 -9.67
CA GLU A 72 0.45 -3.19 -10.03
C GLU A 72 -0.50 -3.30 -8.83
N ARG A 73 -0.21 -4.22 -7.88
CA ARG A 73 -0.97 -4.34 -6.62
C ARG A 73 -0.84 -3.12 -5.72
N TYR A 74 0.36 -2.51 -5.63
CA TYR A 74 0.55 -1.26 -4.90
C TYR A 74 -0.16 -0.09 -5.59
N CYS A 75 -0.12 0.00 -6.91
CA CYS A 75 -0.85 1.03 -7.67
C CYS A 75 -2.37 0.90 -7.45
N THR A 76 -2.89 -0.32 -7.44
CA THR A 76 -4.31 -0.58 -7.16
C THR A 76 -4.68 -0.21 -5.73
N ALA A 77 -3.82 -0.54 -4.75
CA ALA A 77 -4.04 -0.16 -3.35
C ALA A 77 -4.01 1.36 -3.16
N LEU A 78 -3.07 2.06 -3.81
CA LEU A 78 -3.03 3.53 -3.83
C LEU A 78 -4.34 4.12 -4.35
N LYS A 79 -4.82 3.64 -5.50
CA LYS A 79 -6.09 4.10 -6.09
C LYS A 79 -7.27 3.91 -5.14
N HIS A 80 -7.37 2.74 -4.50
CA HIS A 80 -8.44 2.51 -3.52
C HIS A 80 -8.34 3.42 -2.30
N THR A 81 -7.13 3.74 -1.85
CA THR A 81 -6.90 4.69 -0.76
C THR A 81 -7.32 6.10 -1.16
N GLU A 82 -6.96 6.55 -2.37
CA GLU A 82 -7.35 7.85 -2.94
C GLU A 82 -8.87 7.96 -3.07
N ASP A 83 -9.52 6.95 -3.68
CA ASP A 83 -10.97 6.89 -3.83
C ASP A 83 -11.69 6.92 -2.47
N PHE A 84 -11.14 6.22 -1.44
CA PHE A 84 -11.70 6.24 -0.09
C PHE A 84 -11.59 7.60 0.57
N ILE A 85 -10.42 8.26 0.51
CA ILE A 85 -10.21 9.60 1.07
C ILE A 85 -11.20 10.58 0.44
N GLN A 86 -11.36 10.55 -0.87
CA GLN A 86 -12.32 11.37 -1.59
C GLN A 86 -13.76 11.05 -1.19
N TRP A 87 -14.11 9.77 -1.05
CA TRP A 87 -15.46 9.32 -0.71
C TRP A 87 -15.86 9.72 0.72
N LYS A 88 -14.98 9.48 1.71
CA LYS A 88 -15.27 9.68 3.12
C LYS A 88 -15.06 11.13 3.56
N TYR A 89 -13.92 11.72 3.21
CA TYR A 89 -13.48 13.02 3.73
C TYR A 89 -13.71 14.18 2.76
N LYS A 90 -14.05 13.91 1.50
CA LYS A 90 -14.29 14.93 0.46
C LYS A 90 -13.08 15.85 0.21
N VAL A 91 -11.88 15.33 0.43
CA VAL A 91 -10.60 16.00 0.20
C VAL A 91 -9.76 15.23 -0.81
N THR A 92 -8.81 15.90 -1.43
CA THR A 92 -7.90 15.28 -2.43
C THR A 92 -6.80 14.44 -1.80
N ASP A 93 -6.40 14.74 -0.56
CA ASP A 93 -5.41 14.00 0.22
C ASP A 93 -5.61 14.30 1.71
N LEU A 94 -5.03 13.47 2.58
CA LEU A 94 -5.16 13.57 4.03
C LEU A 94 -3.78 13.55 4.69
N GLU A 95 -3.53 14.43 5.67
CA GLU A 95 -2.29 14.35 6.44
C GLU A 95 -2.23 13.04 7.25
N ILE A 96 -1.04 12.44 7.31
CA ILE A 96 -0.81 11.13 7.95
C ILE A 96 -1.25 11.10 9.42
N ARG A 97 -1.13 12.21 10.14
CA ARG A 97 -1.55 12.30 11.56
C ARG A 97 -3.06 12.05 11.78
N PHE A 98 -3.88 12.16 10.74
CA PHE A 98 -5.32 11.86 10.80
C PHE A 98 -5.65 10.39 10.51
N VAL A 99 -4.64 9.57 10.21
CA VAL A 99 -4.85 8.13 10.04
C VAL A 99 -4.93 7.48 11.42
N THR A 100 -6.16 7.21 11.85
CA THR A 100 -6.48 6.58 13.14
C THR A 100 -6.95 5.14 12.93
N TYR A 101 -7.23 4.43 14.03
CA TYR A 101 -7.88 3.11 13.98
C TYR A 101 -9.23 3.19 13.25
N GLU A 102 -10.00 4.26 13.48
CA GLU A 102 -11.27 4.51 12.77
C GLU A 102 -11.07 4.59 11.25
N PHE A 103 -10.01 5.30 10.79
CA PHE A 103 -9.67 5.34 9.37
C PHE A 103 -9.52 3.93 8.79
N ILE A 104 -8.83 3.02 9.50
CA ILE A 104 -8.58 1.65 9.03
C ILE A 104 -9.87 0.85 8.93
N THR A 105 -10.73 0.92 9.96
CA THR A 105 -12.01 0.19 9.99
C THR A 105 -13.00 0.71 8.94
N GLU A 106 -13.06 2.00 8.72
CA GLU A 106 -13.88 2.64 7.71
C GLU A 106 -13.35 2.36 6.28
N PHE A 107 -12.04 2.28 6.11
CA PHE A 107 -11.46 1.87 4.84
C PHE A 107 -11.81 0.42 4.50
N GLU A 108 -11.76 -0.48 5.49
CA GLU A 108 -12.22 -1.87 5.30
C GLU A 108 -13.70 -1.91 4.92
N TYR A 109 -14.54 -1.15 5.64
CA TYR A 109 -15.97 -1.04 5.35
C TYR A 109 -16.21 -0.55 3.91
N TYR A 110 -15.53 0.53 3.49
CA TYR A 110 -15.59 1.05 2.13
C TYR A 110 -15.22 0.00 1.08
N LEU A 111 -14.10 -0.72 1.28
CA LEU A 111 -13.66 -1.75 0.35
C LEU A 111 -14.70 -2.87 0.19
N LYS A 112 -15.35 -3.27 1.28
CA LYS A 112 -16.35 -4.35 1.27
C LYS A 112 -17.71 -3.91 0.74
N THR A 113 -18.17 -2.71 1.07
CA THR A 113 -19.53 -2.25 0.77
C THR A 113 -19.61 -1.45 -0.53
N VAL A 114 -18.76 -0.45 -0.70
CA VAL A 114 -18.78 0.44 -1.87
C VAL A 114 -18.03 -0.20 -3.05
N ARG A 115 -16.84 -0.75 -2.80
CA ARG A 115 -16.04 -1.42 -3.86
C ARG A 115 -16.43 -2.89 -4.06
N LYS A 116 -17.28 -3.44 -3.20
CA LYS A 116 -17.75 -4.83 -3.26
C LYS A 116 -16.63 -5.86 -3.31
N CYS A 117 -15.49 -5.56 -2.67
CA CYS A 117 -14.38 -6.49 -2.58
C CYS A 117 -14.71 -7.65 -1.64
N GLY A 118 -14.33 -8.87 -2.02
CA GLY A 118 -14.35 -10.02 -1.11
C GLY A 118 -13.39 -9.79 0.08
N HIS A 119 -13.65 -10.46 1.21
CA HIS A 119 -12.91 -10.25 2.46
C HIS A 119 -11.39 -10.30 2.27
N ASN A 120 -10.86 -11.40 1.70
CA ASN A 120 -9.43 -11.58 1.53
C ASN A 120 -8.80 -10.52 0.61
N THR A 121 -9.55 -10.03 -0.39
CA THR A 121 -9.09 -8.97 -1.29
C THR A 121 -9.01 -7.64 -0.54
N ALA A 122 -10.02 -7.29 0.26
CA ALA A 122 -10.00 -6.10 1.09
C ALA A 122 -8.82 -6.13 2.08
N ILE A 123 -8.62 -7.25 2.77
CA ILE A 123 -7.50 -7.43 3.71
C ILE A 123 -6.14 -7.29 3.02
N LYS A 124 -5.97 -7.75 1.78
CA LYS A 124 -4.73 -7.57 1.01
C LYS A 124 -4.46 -6.08 0.71
N TYR A 125 -5.48 -5.29 0.36
CA TYR A 125 -5.31 -3.85 0.16
C TYR A 125 -4.96 -3.13 1.47
N ILE A 126 -5.60 -3.50 2.57
CA ILE A 126 -5.28 -2.99 3.91
C ILE A 126 -3.84 -3.35 4.32
N THR A 127 -3.38 -4.56 4.00
CA THR A 127 -2.00 -4.98 4.27
C THR A 127 -0.99 -4.14 3.48
N ASN A 128 -1.28 -3.83 2.21
CA ASN A 128 -0.45 -2.92 1.43
C ASN A 128 -0.43 -1.51 2.03
N PHE A 129 -1.58 -1.01 2.46
CA PHE A 129 -1.68 0.28 3.15
C PHE A 129 -0.91 0.28 4.49
N LYS A 130 -0.99 -0.79 5.27
CA LYS A 130 -0.21 -0.95 6.52
C LYS A 130 1.30 -0.81 6.28
N LYS A 131 1.81 -1.28 5.13
CA LYS A 131 3.22 -1.10 4.78
C LYS A 131 3.59 0.39 4.68
N ILE A 132 2.72 1.20 4.08
CA ILE A 132 2.93 2.65 3.97
C ILE A 132 2.93 3.30 5.37
N ILE A 133 1.98 2.93 6.22
CA ILE A 133 1.92 3.43 7.61
C ILE A 133 3.18 3.07 8.39
N ARG A 134 3.72 1.87 8.21
CA ARG A 134 4.99 1.48 8.85
C ARG A 134 6.17 2.36 8.41
N ILE A 135 6.21 2.75 7.13
CA ILE A 135 7.20 3.70 6.63
C ILE A 135 7.03 5.06 7.33
N CYS A 136 5.79 5.50 7.51
CA CYS A 136 5.51 6.76 8.21
C CYS A 136 5.96 6.73 9.67
N ILE A 137 5.73 5.61 10.37
CA ILE A 137 6.17 5.41 11.76
C ILE A 137 7.70 5.38 11.83
N GLY A 138 8.36 4.60 10.96
CA GLY A 138 9.81 4.48 10.92
C GLY A 138 10.53 5.81 10.63
N ASN A 139 9.88 6.73 9.93
CA ASN A 139 10.40 8.08 9.68
C ASN A 139 9.94 9.13 10.74
N GLY A 140 9.22 8.72 11.77
CA GLY A 140 8.74 9.64 12.81
C GLY A 140 7.61 10.58 12.35
N TRP A 141 6.97 10.33 11.21
CA TRP A 141 5.87 11.16 10.71
C TRP A 141 4.52 10.79 11.34
N LEU A 142 4.45 9.65 12.00
CA LEU A 142 3.31 9.16 12.77
C LEU A 142 3.81 8.57 14.09
N GLU A 143 3.32 9.09 15.21
CA GLU A 143 3.78 8.70 16.55
C GLU A 143 3.19 7.37 17.03
N ARG A 144 1.96 7.06 16.63
CA ARG A 144 1.22 5.88 17.07
C ARG A 144 0.80 5.02 15.88
N ASP A 145 0.97 3.71 16.03
CA ASP A 145 0.51 2.75 14.99
C ASP A 145 -1.01 2.59 15.06
N PRO A 146 -1.77 3.05 14.04
CA PRO A 146 -3.21 2.89 13.99
C PRO A 146 -3.64 1.42 13.83
N PHE A 147 -2.71 0.54 13.49
CA PHE A 147 -2.96 -0.90 13.33
C PHE A 147 -2.76 -1.72 14.61
N ILE A 148 -2.37 -1.09 15.74
CA ILE A 148 -2.03 -1.82 16.98
C ILE A 148 -3.16 -2.75 17.44
N ASN A 149 -4.42 -2.31 17.31
CA ASN A 149 -5.61 -3.08 17.68
C ASN A 149 -6.33 -3.70 16.48
N TYR A 150 -5.78 -3.56 15.26
CA TYR A 150 -6.41 -4.08 14.05
C TYR A 150 -5.87 -5.47 13.72
N LYS A 151 -6.74 -6.48 13.78
CA LYS A 151 -6.39 -7.86 13.44
C LYS A 151 -6.50 -8.09 11.93
N ILE A 152 -5.35 -8.30 11.28
CA ILE A 152 -5.29 -8.74 9.89
C ILE A 152 -5.51 -10.25 9.86
N GLN A 153 -6.67 -10.68 9.41
CA GLN A 153 -7.02 -12.09 9.35
C GLN A 153 -7.57 -12.44 7.96
N LEU A 154 -6.89 -13.33 7.27
CA LEU A 154 -7.40 -13.93 6.04
C LEU A 154 -8.34 -15.07 6.38
N ARG A 155 -9.41 -15.22 5.61
CA ARG A 155 -10.28 -16.40 5.67
C ARG A 155 -9.68 -17.50 4.83
N GLU A 156 -9.68 -18.68 5.38
CA GLU A 156 -9.31 -19.85 4.62
C GLU A 156 -10.31 -20.05 3.46
N VAL A 157 -9.78 -20.42 2.32
CA VAL A 157 -10.58 -20.72 1.12
C VAL A 157 -10.30 -22.15 0.75
N GLU A 158 -11.27 -23.00 1.01
CA GLU A 158 -11.25 -24.36 0.49
C GLU A 158 -11.30 -24.28 -1.04
N ARG A 159 -10.39 -25.01 -1.67
CA ARG A 159 -10.34 -25.16 -3.12
C ARG A 159 -10.60 -26.60 -3.44
N GLU A 160 -11.60 -26.82 -4.27
CA GLU A 160 -11.83 -28.14 -4.84
C GLU A 160 -10.65 -28.48 -5.76
N PHE A 161 -10.32 -29.74 -5.82
CA PHE A 161 -9.32 -30.31 -6.71
C PHE A 161 -9.99 -31.32 -7.63
N LEU A 162 -9.42 -31.49 -8.80
CA LEU A 162 -9.93 -32.46 -9.77
C LEU A 162 -9.57 -33.87 -9.32
N THR A 163 -10.54 -34.77 -9.43
CA THR A 163 -10.32 -36.20 -9.26
C THR A 163 -9.56 -36.75 -10.47
N GLU A 164 -8.98 -37.95 -10.30
CA GLU A 164 -8.30 -38.62 -11.43
C GLU A 164 -9.26 -38.90 -12.59
N GLN A 165 -10.50 -39.25 -12.30
CA GLN A 165 -11.53 -39.46 -13.34
C GLN A 165 -11.81 -38.20 -14.13
N GLU A 166 -11.92 -37.03 -13.48
CA GLU A 166 -12.12 -35.76 -14.14
C GLU A 166 -10.89 -35.36 -14.99
N LEU A 167 -9.67 -35.66 -14.52
CA LEU A 167 -8.47 -35.45 -15.29
C LEU A 167 -8.45 -36.32 -16.56
N GLN A 168 -8.87 -37.59 -16.47
CA GLN A 168 -8.97 -38.45 -17.63
C GLN A 168 -10.02 -38.00 -18.63
N VAL A 169 -11.15 -37.45 -18.18
CA VAL A 169 -12.17 -36.86 -19.06
C VAL A 169 -11.59 -35.63 -19.79
N ILE A 170 -10.82 -34.78 -19.10
CA ILE A 170 -10.14 -33.64 -19.71
C ILE A 170 -9.10 -34.11 -20.73
N ALA A 171 -8.32 -35.13 -20.42
CA ALA A 171 -7.29 -35.68 -21.29
C ALA A 171 -7.87 -36.24 -22.59
N GLY A 172 -9.00 -36.96 -22.51
CA GLY A 172 -9.67 -37.52 -23.66
C GLY A 172 -10.50 -36.56 -24.52
N LYS A 173 -10.67 -35.31 -24.04
CA LYS A 173 -11.52 -34.34 -24.75
C LYS A 173 -10.84 -33.74 -25.98
N ALA A 174 -11.45 -33.94 -27.15
CA ALA A 174 -11.05 -33.27 -28.37
C ALA A 174 -11.61 -31.85 -28.45
N PHE A 175 -10.80 -30.92 -28.90
CA PHE A 175 -11.21 -29.54 -29.09
C PHE A 175 -11.11 -29.16 -30.58
N SER A 176 -12.08 -28.43 -31.07
CA SER A 176 -12.07 -27.91 -32.46
C SER A 176 -11.05 -26.78 -32.68
N ILE A 177 -10.55 -26.19 -31.60
CA ILE A 177 -9.60 -25.08 -31.62
C ILE A 177 -8.22 -25.58 -31.13
N PRO A 178 -7.18 -25.63 -32.01
CA PRO A 178 -5.85 -26.15 -31.64
C PRO A 178 -5.22 -25.51 -30.40
N ARG A 179 -5.48 -24.22 -30.19
CA ARG A 179 -5.03 -23.52 -28.98
C ARG A 179 -5.57 -24.13 -27.67
N MET A 180 -6.80 -24.63 -27.72
CA MET A 180 -7.40 -25.25 -26.51
C MET A 180 -6.79 -26.62 -26.23
N GLU A 181 -6.38 -27.37 -27.25
CA GLU A 181 -5.63 -28.62 -27.07
C GLU A 181 -4.29 -28.35 -26.40
N MET A 182 -3.55 -27.37 -26.88
CA MET A 182 -2.28 -26.97 -26.25
C MET A 182 -2.46 -26.53 -24.79
N VAL A 183 -3.51 -25.78 -24.48
CA VAL A 183 -3.80 -25.37 -23.09
C VAL A 183 -4.12 -26.59 -22.22
N ARG A 184 -4.93 -27.55 -22.73
CA ARG A 184 -5.20 -28.82 -22.06
C ARG A 184 -3.90 -29.58 -21.77
N ASP A 185 -3.04 -29.73 -22.75
CA ASP A 185 -1.82 -30.53 -22.63
C ASP A 185 -0.85 -29.91 -21.63
N VAL A 186 -0.68 -28.58 -21.65
CA VAL A 186 0.11 -27.87 -20.66
C VAL A 186 -0.50 -28.00 -19.25
N PHE A 187 -1.82 -27.93 -19.14
CA PHE A 187 -2.50 -28.11 -17.86
C PHE A 187 -2.29 -29.52 -17.30
N LEU A 188 -2.48 -30.54 -18.12
CA LEU A 188 -2.26 -31.94 -17.73
C LEU A 188 -0.79 -32.18 -17.34
N PHE A 189 0.14 -31.62 -18.11
CA PHE A 189 1.57 -31.69 -17.79
C PHE A 189 1.85 -31.09 -16.39
N CYS A 190 1.26 -29.93 -16.09
CA CYS A 190 1.37 -29.34 -14.74
C CYS A 190 0.78 -30.27 -13.66
N CYS A 191 -0.37 -30.88 -13.92
CA CYS A 191 -1.02 -31.80 -12.96
C CYS A 191 -0.16 -33.04 -12.67
N PHE A 192 0.42 -33.65 -13.70
CA PHE A 192 1.20 -34.89 -13.55
C PHE A 192 2.62 -34.65 -13.02
N THR A 193 3.22 -33.49 -13.31
CA THR A 193 4.58 -33.17 -12.87
C THR A 193 4.65 -32.40 -11.55
N GLY A 194 3.55 -31.77 -11.14
CA GLY A 194 3.51 -30.85 -10.00
C GLY A 194 4.19 -29.49 -10.28
N LEU A 195 4.66 -29.25 -11.51
CA LEU A 195 5.30 -27.99 -11.87
C LEU A 195 4.28 -26.86 -12.01
N ALA A 196 4.63 -25.69 -11.49
CA ALA A 196 3.83 -24.50 -11.73
C ALA A 196 3.93 -24.05 -13.20
N TYR A 197 2.86 -23.46 -13.74
CA TYR A 197 2.85 -22.97 -15.13
C TYR A 197 4.03 -22.02 -15.44
N ALA A 198 4.45 -21.20 -14.46
CA ALA A 198 5.59 -20.30 -14.63
C ALA A 198 6.92 -21.05 -14.88
N ASP A 199 7.06 -22.23 -14.31
CA ASP A 199 8.23 -23.09 -14.48
C ASP A 199 8.15 -23.87 -15.79
N VAL A 200 6.97 -24.41 -16.12
CA VAL A 200 6.72 -25.05 -17.41
C VAL A 200 7.00 -24.13 -18.58
N LYS A 201 6.62 -22.84 -18.45
CA LYS A 201 6.91 -21.83 -19.49
C LYS A 201 8.41 -21.62 -19.75
N LYS A 202 9.26 -21.92 -18.76
CA LYS A 202 10.74 -21.79 -18.85
C LYS A 202 11.41 -23.09 -19.22
N LEU A 203 10.66 -24.20 -19.33
CA LEU A 203 11.22 -25.52 -19.61
C LEU A 203 11.83 -25.54 -21.02
N THR A 204 13.04 -26.04 -21.12
CA THR A 204 13.73 -26.30 -22.38
C THR A 204 14.09 -27.78 -22.47
N LYS A 205 14.45 -28.26 -23.67
CA LYS A 205 14.88 -29.64 -23.87
C LYS A 205 16.08 -30.03 -23.00
N GLU A 206 16.94 -29.10 -22.66
CA GLU A 206 18.13 -29.30 -21.82
C GLU A 206 17.78 -29.64 -20.37
N HIS A 207 16.57 -29.31 -19.92
CA HIS A 207 16.10 -29.61 -18.57
C HIS A 207 15.50 -31.02 -18.46
N ILE A 208 15.41 -31.77 -19.57
CA ILE A 208 14.87 -33.14 -19.61
C ILE A 208 16.06 -34.08 -19.61
N VAL A 209 16.35 -34.69 -18.47
CA VAL A 209 17.35 -35.75 -18.34
C VAL A 209 16.61 -37.09 -18.42
N LEU A 210 16.95 -37.91 -19.41
CA LEU A 210 16.41 -39.28 -19.59
C LEU A 210 17.23 -40.25 -18.78
#